data_96aaef5897a7d294cd7b7126b55b6cf4
#
_entry.id   96aaef5897a7d294cd7b7126b55b6cf4
#
_cell.length_a   1.000
_cell.length_b   1.000
_cell.length_c   1.000
_cell.angle_alpha   90.00
_cell.angle_beta   90.00
_cell.angle_gamma   90.00
#
_symmetry.space_group_name_H-M   'P 1'
#
loop_
_entity.id
_entity.type
_entity.pdbx_description
1 polymer ?
#
loop_
_entity_poly.entity_id
_entity_poly.type
_entity_poly.pdbx_seq_one_letter_code
_entity_poly.pdbx_strand_id
1 'polypeptide(L)'
;MPLPPRPILALDTGVGASACLCFEDGRAYSATMQTPRAHSRELLPMLQGLLQAHDITWQDIQGFAVSTGPGSFTGLRVACATIAGINASLKKPVFSLSSLAITALQADTSKPIWAIEDARSNLVYVAQYEQGQCITEPQCLAWQDFLTFEPSSFISLSDVPVTLQGWEALPIQCSREQALIQAVLAIPETAGYALWVEPLYLQKSQAEKNLT
;
A
#
# COMPACT_ATOMS: atom_id res chain seq x y z
N MET A 1 -4.94 24.03 -6.88
CA MET A 1 -4.80 23.64 -5.46
C MET A 1 -3.36 23.24 -5.28
N PRO A 2 -2.64 23.73 -4.26
CA PRO A 2 -1.28 23.31 -4.02
C PRO A 2 -1.27 21.82 -3.66
N LEU A 3 -0.27 21.06 -4.13
CA LEU A 3 -0.05 19.65 -3.80
C LEU A 3 0.54 19.54 -2.38
N PRO A 4 0.40 18.37 -1.70
CA PRO A 4 1.12 18.15 -0.44
C PRO A 4 2.61 18.46 -0.62
N PRO A 5 3.29 19.02 0.40
CA PRO A 5 4.68 19.44 0.28
C PRO A 5 5.55 18.25 -0.16
N ARG A 6 6.39 18.46 -1.17
CA ARG A 6 7.26 17.44 -1.78
C ARG A 6 8.72 17.83 -1.70
N PRO A 7 9.68 16.89 -1.76
CA PRO A 7 9.50 15.47 -2.09
C PRO A 7 8.84 14.66 -0.96
N ILE A 8 7.99 13.71 -1.38
CA ILE A 8 7.40 12.68 -0.52
C ILE A 8 8.15 11.38 -0.72
N LEU A 9 8.62 10.79 0.38
CA LEU A 9 9.13 9.41 0.41
C LEU A 9 8.00 8.46 0.78
N ALA A 10 7.66 7.54 -0.10
CA ALA A 10 6.60 6.57 0.15
C ALA A 10 7.13 5.16 0.29
N LEU A 11 6.41 4.35 1.06
CA LEU A 11 6.76 2.98 1.40
C LEU A 11 5.53 2.08 1.41
N ASP A 12 5.58 0.97 0.68
CA ASP A 12 4.60 -0.11 0.74
C ASP A 12 5.29 -1.43 1.06
N THR A 13 4.76 -2.14 2.04
CA THR A 13 5.23 -3.46 2.48
C THR A 13 4.09 -4.47 2.63
N GLY A 14 2.93 -4.16 2.06
CA GLY A 14 1.75 -5.02 2.11
C GLY A 14 1.97 -6.36 1.40
N VAL A 15 2.57 -6.33 0.21
CA VAL A 15 2.79 -7.50 -0.68
C VAL A 15 4.25 -7.63 -1.11
N GLY A 16 5.17 -7.11 -0.41
CA GLY A 16 6.58 -7.04 -0.75
C GLY A 16 7.16 -5.81 -0.09
N ALA A 17 8.24 -5.24 -0.62
CA ALA A 17 8.68 -3.93 -0.18
C ALA A 17 9.06 -3.09 -1.38
N SER A 18 8.31 -2.03 -1.60
CA SER A 18 8.53 -1.03 -2.63
C SER A 18 8.56 0.36 -1.99
N ALA A 19 9.47 1.19 -2.45
CA ALA A 19 9.55 2.59 -2.06
C ALA A 19 9.57 3.49 -3.28
N CYS A 20 9.08 4.72 -3.14
CA CYS A 20 9.26 5.75 -4.15
C CYS A 20 9.50 7.12 -3.54
N LEU A 21 10.16 7.98 -4.32
CA LEU A 21 10.44 9.37 -4.02
C LEU A 21 9.77 10.22 -5.10
N CYS A 22 8.77 11.02 -4.74
CA CYS A 22 7.97 11.82 -5.67
C CYS A 22 8.19 13.32 -5.45
N PHE A 23 8.49 14.05 -6.53
CA PHE A 23 8.78 15.49 -6.54
C PHE A 23 7.62 16.32 -7.08
N GLU A 24 7.63 17.64 -6.82
CA GLU A 24 6.61 18.58 -7.31
C GLU A 24 6.55 18.68 -8.84
N ASP A 25 7.71 18.56 -9.50
CA ASP A 25 7.83 18.64 -10.95
C ASP A 25 7.39 17.35 -11.68
N GLY A 26 6.84 16.39 -10.96
CA GLY A 26 6.37 15.10 -11.49
C GLY A 26 7.46 14.03 -11.63
N ARG A 27 8.73 14.35 -11.37
CA ARG A 27 9.77 13.32 -11.30
C ARG A 27 9.46 12.35 -10.18
N ALA A 28 9.70 11.07 -10.42
CA ALA A 28 9.59 10.03 -9.42
C ALA A 28 10.66 8.97 -9.63
N TYR A 29 11.18 8.45 -8.55
CA TYR A 29 12.16 7.38 -8.52
C TYR A 29 11.66 6.29 -7.59
N SER A 30 12.05 5.04 -7.84
CA SER A 30 11.59 3.91 -7.04
C SER A 30 12.69 2.92 -6.75
N ALA A 31 12.49 2.14 -5.71
CA ALA A 31 13.33 1.01 -5.33
C ALA A 31 12.46 -0.12 -4.80
N THR A 32 12.88 -1.35 -5.06
CA THR A 32 12.21 -2.57 -4.60
C THR A 32 13.21 -3.49 -3.95
N MET A 33 12.81 -4.14 -2.86
CA MET A 33 13.63 -5.18 -2.25
C MET A 33 13.60 -6.45 -3.09
N GLN A 34 14.80 -6.95 -3.38
CA GLN A 34 14.99 -8.19 -4.12
C GLN A 34 14.85 -9.45 -3.24
N THR A 35 15.08 -9.30 -1.94
CA THR A 35 15.12 -10.43 -0.99
C THR A 35 13.79 -10.56 -0.27
N PRO A 36 13.00 -11.64 -0.50
CA PRO A 36 11.79 -11.88 0.26
C PRO A 36 12.05 -12.01 1.76
N ARG A 37 11.16 -11.44 2.60
CA ARG A 37 11.19 -11.53 4.08
C ARG A 37 12.37 -10.83 4.78
N ALA A 38 13.16 -10.01 4.10
CA ALA A 38 14.27 -9.26 4.70
C ALA A 38 13.90 -7.84 5.17
N HIS A 39 12.60 -7.54 5.30
CA HIS A 39 12.08 -6.19 5.56
C HIS A 39 12.77 -5.46 6.73
N SER A 40 12.95 -6.13 7.86
CA SER A 40 13.55 -5.49 9.05
C SER A 40 15.05 -5.15 8.90
N ARG A 41 15.74 -5.81 7.96
CA ARG A 41 17.21 -5.69 7.79
C ARG A 41 17.59 -4.82 6.62
N GLU A 42 16.84 -4.89 5.53
CA GLU A 42 17.18 -4.26 4.25
C GLU A 42 16.36 -3.02 3.93
N LEU A 43 15.25 -2.79 4.64
CA LEU A 43 14.35 -1.68 4.36
C LEU A 43 15.03 -0.32 4.50
N LEU A 44 15.67 -0.05 5.63
CA LEU A 44 16.36 1.23 5.84
C LEU A 44 17.54 1.43 4.88
N PRO A 45 18.42 0.43 4.63
CA PRO A 45 19.42 0.51 3.57
C PRO A 45 18.83 0.80 2.17
N MET A 46 17.71 0.20 1.80
CA MET A 46 17.04 0.48 0.53
C MET A 46 16.59 1.94 0.44
N LEU A 47 15.96 2.47 1.50
CA LEU A 47 15.54 3.88 1.54
C LEU A 47 16.73 4.82 1.46
N GLN A 48 17.80 4.54 2.20
CA GLN A 48 19.04 5.33 2.14
C GLN A 48 19.67 5.31 0.75
N GLY A 49 19.73 4.13 0.12
CA GLY A 49 20.24 3.98 -1.24
C GLY A 49 19.41 4.77 -2.26
N LEU A 50 18.08 4.76 -2.13
CA LEU A 50 17.19 5.55 -2.99
C LEU A 50 17.45 7.06 -2.85
N LEU A 51 17.61 7.56 -1.65
CA LEU A 51 17.91 8.97 -1.41
C LEU A 51 19.29 9.35 -1.95
N GLN A 52 20.32 8.56 -1.64
CA GLN A 52 21.71 8.81 -2.07
C GLN A 52 21.88 8.79 -3.59
N ALA A 53 21.17 7.91 -4.29
CA ALA A 53 21.22 7.81 -5.75
C ALA A 53 20.70 9.08 -6.46
N HIS A 54 20.01 9.96 -5.72
CA HIS A 54 19.41 11.19 -6.26
C HIS A 54 19.86 12.45 -5.52
N ASP A 55 20.95 12.37 -4.75
CA ASP A 55 21.53 13.48 -3.98
C ASP A 55 20.52 14.13 -3.01
N ILE A 56 19.62 13.33 -2.43
CA ILE A 56 18.61 13.73 -1.45
C ILE A 56 19.02 13.27 -0.07
N THR A 57 18.87 14.15 0.91
CA THR A 57 19.05 13.84 2.33
C THR A 57 17.70 13.65 3.03
N TRP A 58 17.71 13.08 4.24
CA TRP A 58 16.48 12.97 5.05
C TRP A 58 15.84 14.32 5.36
N GLN A 59 16.65 15.37 5.49
CA GLN A 59 16.19 16.74 5.77
C GLN A 59 15.42 17.36 4.61
N ASP A 60 15.71 16.94 3.37
CA ASP A 60 15.06 17.45 2.17
C ASP A 60 13.64 16.88 2.02
N ILE A 61 13.34 15.74 2.67
CA ILE A 61 12.00 15.12 2.64
C ILE A 61 11.00 16.07 3.29
N GLN A 62 9.89 16.32 2.61
CA GLN A 62 8.81 17.20 3.07
C GLN A 62 7.59 16.44 3.58
N GLY A 63 7.49 15.15 3.29
CA GLY A 63 6.42 14.28 3.76
C GLY A 63 6.74 12.81 3.54
N PHE A 64 6.00 11.96 4.23
CA PHE A 64 6.04 10.51 4.06
C PHE A 64 4.67 10.00 3.66
N ALA A 65 4.63 8.90 2.90
CA ALA A 65 3.41 8.14 2.66
C ALA A 65 3.68 6.66 2.97
N VAL A 66 2.81 6.02 3.73
CA VAL A 66 3.01 4.64 4.16
C VAL A 66 1.77 3.83 3.87
N SER A 67 1.94 2.70 3.16
CA SER A 67 0.87 1.72 3.07
C SER A 67 0.62 1.11 4.45
N THR A 68 -0.54 1.39 5.01
CA THR A 68 -0.95 0.88 6.32
C THR A 68 -1.67 -0.46 6.23
N GLY A 69 -1.91 -0.97 5.02
CA GLY A 69 -2.56 -2.25 4.78
C GLY A 69 -3.90 -2.16 4.05
N PRO A 70 -4.67 -3.25 4.06
CA PRO A 70 -4.36 -4.55 4.66
C PRO A 70 -3.20 -5.28 3.97
N GLY A 71 -2.62 -6.31 4.63
CA GLY A 71 -1.52 -7.09 4.05
C GLY A 71 -0.65 -7.77 5.12
N SER A 72 0.61 -7.99 4.78
CA SER A 72 1.59 -8.65 5.65
C SER A 72 1.72 -7.97 7.02
N PHE A 73 1.25 -8.64 8.07
CA PHE A 73 1.27 -8.12 9.44
C PHE A 73 2.67 -7.66 9.90
N THR A 74 3.70 -8.46 9.61
CA THR A 74 5.09 -8.10 9.94
C THR A 74 5.58 -6.96 9.07
N GLY A 75 5.31 -7.01 7.77
CA GLY A 75 5.73 -5.97 6.81
C GLY A 75 5.18 -4.60 7.22
N LEU A 76 3.87 -4.50 7.42
CA LEU A 76 3.20 -3.24 7.78
C LEU A 76 3.76 -2.64 9.08
N ARG A 77 4.01 -3.46 10.11
CA ARG A 77 4.63 -3.00 11.36
C ARG A 77 6.04 -2.46 11.14
N VAL A 78 6.84 -3.17 10.36
CA VAL A 78 8.22 -2.73 10.06
C VAL A 78 8.19 -1.40 9.30
N ALA A 79 7.32 -1.24 8.32
CA ALA A 79 7.19 0.02 7.57
C ALA A 79 6.78 1.19 8.47
N CYS A 80 5.68 1.03 9.21
CA CYS A 80 5.18 2.08 10.10
C CYS A 80 6.23 2.46 11.16
N ALA A 81 6.87 1.47 11.78
CA ALA A 81 7.92 1.71 12.79
C ALA A 81 9.16 2.38 12.20
N THR A 82 9.57 1.99 10.98
CA THR A 82 10.73 2.60 10.29
C THR A 82 10.46 4.06 10.01
N ILE A 83 9.31 4.39 9.42
CA ILE A 83 8.98 5.79 9.13
C ILE A 83 8.77 6.58 10.42
N ALA A 84 8.12 6.03 11.44
CA ALA A 84 7.97 6.70 12.74
C ALA A 84 9.34 7.02 13.36
N GLY A 85 10.30 6.09 13.32
CA GLY A 85 11.65 6.29 13.82
C GLY A 85 12.41 7.39 13.07
N ILE A 86 12.37 7.38 11.73
CA ILE A 86 12.98 8.44 10.89
C ILE A 86 12.29 9.78 11.17
N ASN A 87 10.97 9.80 11.22
CA ASN A 87 10.19 11.04 11.37
C ASN A 87 10.20 11.62 12.79
N ALA A 88 10.65 10.89 13.79
CA ALA A 88 10.73 11.36 15.19
C ALA A 88 11.49 12.69 15.33
N SER A 89 12.55 12.86 14.52
CA SER A 89 13.35 14.10 14.49
C SER A 89 12.88 15.10 13.42
N LEU A 90 12.33 14.63 12.30
CA LEU A 90 11.96 15.44 11.14
C LEU A 90 10.61 16.12 11.29
N LYS A 91 9.67 15.48 11.98
CA LYS A 91 8.29 15.96 12.26
C LYS A 91 7.52 16.39 11.01
N LYS A 92 7.70 15.66 9.93
CA LYS A 92 7.00 15.89 8.66
C LYS A 92 5.64 15.19 8.62
N PRO A 93 4.70 15.64 7.80
CA PRO A 93 3.42 14.96 7.61
C PRO A 93 3.62 13.52 7.11
N VAL A 94 2.83 12.58 7.65
CA VAL A 94 2.78 11.18 7.24
C VAL A 94 1.37 10.87 6.75
N PHE A 95 1.25 10.45 5.51
CA PHE A 95 0.00 10.06 4.86
C PHE A 95 -0.17 8.55 4.89
N SER A 96 -1.38 8.10 5.20
CA SER A 96 -1.74 6.68 5.13
C SER A 96 -2.24 6.32 3.74
N LEU A 97 -1.75 5.23 3.17
CA LEU A 97 -2.21 4.66 1.91
C LEU A 97 -2.83 3.28 2.15
N SER A 98 -3.86 2.95 1.37
CA SER A 98 -4.40 1.59 1.35
C SER A 98 -3.58 0.69 0.43
N SER A 99 -3.17 -0.49 0.91
CA SER A 99 -2.50 -1.50 0.09
C SER A 99 -3.40 -1.99 -1.06
N LEU A 100 -4.71 -2.12 -0.81
CA LEU A 100 -5.68 -2.50 -1.83
C LEU A 100 -5.90 -1.39 -2.87
N ALA A 101 -5.80 -0.11 -2.49
CA ALA A 101 -5.82 1.00 -3.44
C ALA A 101 -4.63 0.92 -4.41
N ILE A 102 -3.42 0.63 -3.88
CA ILE A 102 -2.24 0.44 -4.70
C ILE A 102 -2.41 -0.79 -5.62
N THR A 103 -3.05 -1.86 -5.14
CA THR A 103 -3.37 -3.03 -5.97
C THR A 103 -4.36 -2.67 -7.08
N ALA A 104 -5.41 -1.92 -6.79
CA ALA A 104 -6.38 -1.47 -7.79
C ALA A 104 -5.75 -0.62 -8.90
N LEU A 105 -4.79 0.24 -8.55
CA LEU A 105 -4.05 1.08 -9.51
C LEU A 105 -3.14 0.28 -10.46
N GLN A 106 -2.92 -1.01 -10.21
CA GLN A 106 -2.20 -1.86 -11.15
C GLN A 106 -3.07 -2.39 -12.30
N ALA A 107 -4.39 -2.18 -12.25
CA ALA A 107 -5.29 -2.46 -13.36
C ALA A 107 -5.53 -1.20 -14.19
N ASP A 108 -5.55 -1.35 -15.51
CA ASP A 108 -5.95 -0.28 -16.43
C ASP A 108 -7.45 -0.40 -16.72
N THR A 109 -8.26 0.24 -15.90
CA THR A 109 -9.73 0.26 -16.08
C THR A 109 -10.34 1.55 -15.55
N SER A 110 -11.33 2.05 -16.27
CA SER A 110 -12.18 3.16 -15.81
C SER A 110 -13.46 2.68 -15.10
N LYS A 111 -13.71 1.36 -15.08
CA LYS A 111 -14.87 0.75 -14.42
C LYS A 111 -14.55 0.40 -12.97
N PRO A 112 -15.57 0.25 -12.12
CA PRO A 112 -15.38 -0.27 -10.77
C PRO A 112 -14.66 -1.62 -10.77
N ILE A 113 -13.67 -1.76 -9.90
CA ILE A 113 -12.87 -2.97 -9.76
C ILE A 113 -12.73 -3.35 -8.28
N TRP A 114 -12.84 -4.62 -7.97
CA TRP A 114 -12.47 -5.16 -6.68
C TRP A 114 -10.98 -5.45 -6.61
N ALA A 115 -10.29 -4.81 -5.68
CA ALA A 115 -8.95 -5.23 -5.26
C ALA A 115 -9.12 -6.27 -4.15
N ILE A 116 -8.59 -7.46 -4.39
CA ILE A 116 -8.70 -8.57 -3.44
C ILE A 116 -7.34 -9.14 -3.11
N GLU A 117 -7.15 -9.62 -1.89
CA GLU A 117 -5.92 -10.26 -1.44
C GLU A 117 -6.25 -11.38 -0.45
N ASP A 118 -5.63 -12.56 -0.61
CA ASP A 118 -5.80 -13.66 0.33
C ASP A 118 -5.34 -13.26 1.74
N ALA A 119 -6.27 -13.26 2.67
CA ALA A 119 -6.03 -12.94 4.07
C ALA A 119 -5.70 -14.18 4.92
N ARG A 120 -5.53 -15.35 4.26
CA ARG A 120 -5.32 -16.68 4.86
C ARG A 120 -6.50 -17.14 5.71
N SER A 121 -6.43 -18.38 6.18
CA SER A 121 -7.47 -18.96 7.06
C SER A 121 -8.88 -18.84 6.50
N ASN A 122 -9.06 -19.03 5.19
CA ASN A 122 -10.33 -18.90 4.46
C ASN A 122 -10.93 -17.48 4.51
N LEU A 123 -10.11 -16.47 4.66
CA LEU A 123 -10.48 -15.05 4.64
C LEU A 123 -9.90 -14.35 3.42
N VAL A 124 -10.52 -13.25 3.02
CA VAL A 124 -10.08 -12.36 1.94
C VAL A 124 -10.17 -10.90 2.39
N TYR A 125 -9.15 -10.12 2.08
CA TYR A 125 -9.23 -8.67 2.12
C TYR A 125 -9.83 -8.17 0.80
N VAL A 126 -10.81 -7.29 0.88
CA VAL A 126 -11.50 -6.75 -0.29
C VAL A 126 -11.73 -5.25 -0.12
N ALA A 127 -11.66 -4.53 -1.21
CA ALA A 127 -12.13 -3.15 -1.32
C ALA A 127 -12.49 -2.87 -2.78
N GLN A 128 -13.41 -1.95 -3.04
CA GLN A 128 -13.79 -1.58 -4.39
C GLN A 128 -13.35 -0.16 -4.72
N TYR A 129 -12.80 0.01 -5.90
CA TYR A 129 -12.29 1.29 -6.40
C TYR A 129 -12.82 1.59 -7.80
N GLU A 130 -13.03 2.86 -8.09
CA GLU A 130 -13.32 3.36 -9.43
C GLU A 130 -12.46 4.61 -9.66
N GLN A 131 -11.66 4.59 -10.71
CA GLN A 131 -10.75 5.71 -11.05
C GLN A 131 -9.89 6.18 -9.85
N GLY A 132 -9.41 5.25 -9.04
CA GLY A 132 -8.62 5.53 -7.84
C GLY A 132 -9.40 5.98 -6.60
N GLN A 133 -10.73 6.21 -6.74
CA GLN A 133 -11.60 6.54 -5.62
C GLN A 133 -12.10 5.26 -4.93
N CYS A 134 -12.08 5.25 -3.61
CA CYS A 134 -12.63 4.15 -2.82
C CYS A 134 -14.17 4.21 -2.86
N ILE A 135 -14.81 3.14 -3.36
CA ILE A 135 -16.27 2.98 -3.37
C ILE A 135 -16.71 2.15 -2.18
N THR A 136 -15.98 1.08 -1.91
CA THR A 136 -16.22 0.20 -0.76
C THR A 136 -14.94 0.12 0.06
N GLU A 137 -15.04 0.53 1.32
CA GLU A 137 -13.90 0.54 2.25
C GLU A 137 -13.30 -0.85 2.44
N PRO A 138 -11.99 -0.94 2.75
CA PRO A 138 -11.32 -2.21 3.01
C PRO A 138 -12.01 -3.03 4.09
N GLN A 139 -12.29 -4.29 3.78
CA GLN A 139 -12.93 -5.26 4.66
C GLN A 139 -12.15 -6.58 4.69
N CYS A 140 -12.35 -7.34 5.76
CA CYS A 140 -11.90 -8.73 5.84
C CYS A 140 -13.14 -9.62 5.95
N LEU A 141 -13.37 -10.46 4.95
CA LEU A 141 -14.54 -11.34 4.83
C LEU A 141 -14.11 -12.79 4.74
N ALA A 142 -15.02 -13.71 5.07
CA ALA A 142 -14.84 -15.10 4.64
C ALA A 142 -15.00 -15.17 3.11
N TRP A 143 -14.28 -16.07 2.44
CA TRP A 143 -14.44 -16.28 1.00
C TRP A 143 -15.87 -16.61 0.61
N GLN A 144 -16.57 -17.43 1.42
CA GLN A 144 -17.97 -17.76 1.17
C GLN A 144 -18.89 -16.53 1.17
N ASP A 145 -18.62 -15.53 1.99
CA ASP A 145 -19.42 -14.31 2.03
C ASP A 145 -19.11 -13.40 0.83
N PHE A 146 -17.83 -13.31 0.43
CA PHE A 146 -17.45 -12.59 -0.79
C PHE A 146 -18.06 -13.21 -2.04
N LEU A 147 -18.19 -14.54 -2.10
CA LEU A 147 -18.82 -15.24 -3.22
C LEU A 147 -20.34 -14.95 -3.37
N THR A 148 -20.97 -14.32 -2.38
CA THR A 148 -22.38 -13.87 -2.50
C THR A 148 -22.52 -12.53 -3.21
N PHE A 149 -21.41 -11.82 -3.45
CA PHE A 149 -21.44 -10.55 -4.17
C PHE A 149 -21.72 -10.78 -5.66
N GLU A 150 -22.33 -9.79 -6.30
CA GLU A 150 -22.53 -9.84 -7.75
C GLU A 150 -21.17 -9.90 -8.47
N PRO A 151 -21.00 -10.86 -9.41
CA PRO A 151 -19.79 -10.99 -10.19
C PRO A 151 -19.42 -9.69 -10.93
N SER A 152 -18.15 -9.33 -10.88
CA SER A 152 -17.60 -8.11 -11.47
C SER A 152 -16.12 -8.32 -11.83
N SER A 153 -15.41 -7.27 -12.24
CA SER A 153 -13.98 -7.35 -12.48
C SER A 153 -13.20 -7.25 -11.16
N PHE A 154 -12.10 -7.98 -11.06
CA PHE A 154 -11.21 -7.92 -9.91
C PHE A 154 -9.74 -7.95 -10.30
N ILE A 155 -8.87 -7.50 -9.39
CA ILE A 155 -7.42 -7.66 -9.45
C ILE A 155 -6.91 -8.25 -8.13
N SER A 156 -5.96 -9.17 -8.22
CA SER A 156 -5.26 -9.78 -7.09
C SER A 156 -3.78 -9.93 -7.39
N LEU A 157 -2.93 -9.75 -6.39
CA LEU A 157 -1.49 -10.03 -6.46
C LEU A 157 -1.13 -11.40 -5.89
N SER A 158 -2.09 -12.05 -5.23
CA SER A 158 -1.96 -13.40 -4.69
C SER A 158 -2.79 -14.40 -5.48
N ASP A 159 -2.45 -15.68 -5.37
CA ASP A 159 -3.32 -16.74 -5.87
C ASP A 159 -4.67 -16.69 -5.16
N VAL A 160 -5.74 -16.82 -5.94
CA VAL A 160 -7.11 -16.85 -5.43
C VAL A 160 -7.47 -18.31 -5.17
N PRO A 161 -7.66 -18.72 -3.90
CA PRO A 161 -7.81 -20.13 -3.51
C PRO A 161 -9.20 -20.71 -3.80
N VAL A 162 -10.09 -19.92 -4.42
CA VAL A 162 -11.47 -20.30 -4.74
C VAL A 162 -11.78 -19.98 -6.20
N THR A 163 -12.78 -20.70 -6.75
CA THR A 163 -13.26 -20.38 -8.11
C THR A 163 -14.23 -19.22 -8.05
N LEU A 164 -13.88 -18.12 -8.68
CA LEU A 164 -14.73 -16.92 -8.84
C LEU A 164 -15.55 -17.05 -10.12
N GLN A 165 -16.66 -17.81 -10.06
CA GLN A 165 -17.50 -18.04 -11.23
C GLN A 165 -18.20 -16.74 -11.67
N GLY A 166 -18.05 -16.38 -12.95
CA GLY A 166 -18.62 -15.15 -13.54
C GLY A 166 -17.79 -13.88 -13.25
N TRP A 167 -16.76 -13.97 -12.45
CA TRP A 167 -15.85 -12.85 -12.20
C TRP A 167 -14.78 -12.76 -13.29
N GLU A 168 -14.33 -11.55 -13.60
CA GLU A 168 -13.29 -11.26 -14.58
C GLU A 168 -12.00 -10.82 -13.86
N ALA A 169 -10.96 -11.66 -13.94
CA ALA A 169 -9.63 -11.28 -13.44
C ALA A 169 -8.95 -10.31 -14.40
N LEU A 170 -8.65 -9.09 -13.98
CA LEU A 170 -7.91 -8.14 -14.79
C LEU A 170 -6.40 -8.39 -14.66
N PRO A 171 -5.65 -8.22 -15.78
CA PRO A 171 -4.21 -8.37 -15.77
C PRO A 171 -3.53 -7.21 -15.04
N ILE A 172 -2.36 -7.48 -14.44
CA ILE A 172 -1.48 -6.46 -13.87
C ILE A 172 -0.84 -5.71 -15.05
N GLN A 173 -1.08 -4.40 -15.15
CA GLN A 173 -0.62 -3.55 -16.25
C GLN A 173 0.63 -2.73 -15.88
N CYS A 174 0.88 -2.52 -14.59
CA CYS A 174 2.07 -1.79 -14.15
C CYS A 174 2.69 -2.43 -12.90
N SER A 175 3.93 -2.08 -12.62
CA SER A 175 4.63 -2.57 -11.43
C SER A 175 4.04 -1.99 -10.14
N ARG A 176 4.32 -2.63 -9.01
CA ARG A 176 3.88 -2.14 -7.69
C ARG A 176 4.42 -0.75 -7.38
N GLU A 177 5.67 -0.46 -7.78
CA GLU A 177 6.31 0.84 -7.60
C GLU A 177 5.61 1.92 -8.43
N GLN A 178 5.22 1.61 -9.67
CA GLN A 178 4.47 2.54 -10.52
C GLN A 178 3.10 2.85 -9.91
N ALA A 179 2.40 1.84 -9.41
CA ALA A 179 1.13 2.03 -8.70
C ALA A 179 1.30 2.83 -7.40
N LEU A 180 2.39 2.60 -6.65
CA LEU A 180 2.71 3.39 -5.46
C LEU A 180 2.97 4.87 -5.82
N ILE A 181 3.71 5.14 -6.89
CA ILE A 181 3.92 6.51 -7.40
C ILE A 181 2.58 7.15 -7.74
N GLN A 182 1.69 6.46 -8.45
CA GLN A 182 0.35 6.97 -8.79
C GLN A 182 -0.47 7.28 -7.52
N ALA A 183 -0.45 6.38 -6.53
CA ALA A 183 -1.13 6.59 -5.26
C ALA A 183 -0.61 7.85 -4.52
N VAL A 184 0.71 8.07 -4.51
CA VAL A 184 1.32 9.27 -3.90
C VAL A 184 0.96 10.53 -4.67
N LEU A 185 0.97 10.48 -6.00
CA LEU A 185 0.62 11.64 -6.83
C LEU A 185 -0.86 12.01 -6.71
N ALA A 186 -1.71 11.04 -6.41
CA ALA A 186 -3.15 11.23 -6.20
C ALA A 186 -3.53 11.71 -4.78
N ILE A 187 -2.58 11.80 -3.83
CA ILE A 187 -2.87 12.32 -2.49
C ILE A 187 -3.41 13.75 -2.63
N PRO A 188 -4.66 14.02 -2.23
CA PRO A 188 -5.22 15.35 -2.32
C PRO A 188 -4.58 16.25 -1.26
N GLU A 189 -4.53 17.54 -1.53
CA GLU A 189 -4.01 18.55 -0.61
C GLU A 189 -4.75 18.60 0.73
N THR A 190 -6.04 18.30 0.66
CA THR A 190 -6.93 18.22 1.83
C THR A 190 -6.80 16.90 2.57
N ALA A 191 -5.90 16.00 2.14
CA ALA A 191 -5.70 14.73 2.82
C ALA A 191 -5.29 14.96 4.28
N GLY A 192 -5.95 14.25 5.18
CA GLY A 192 -5.51 14.20 6.57
C GLY A 192 -4.13 13.57 6.68
N TYR A 193 -3.31 14.09 7.59
CA TYR A 193 -2.01 13.52 7.91
C TYR A 193 -1.82 13.42 9.42
N ALA A 194 -0.86 12.60 9.83
CA ALA A 194 -0.40 12.48 11.22
C ALA A 194 1.12 12.63 11.28
N LEU A 195 1.71 12.57 12.48
CA LEU A 195 3.16 12.49 12.65
C LEU A 195 3.68 11.05 12.61
N TRP A 196 2.78 10.09 12.78
CA TRP A 196 3.00 8.66 12.59
C TRP A 196 1.70 8.00 12.17
N VAL A 197 1.77 6.81 11.59
CA VAL A 197 0.61 5.99 11.24
C VAL A 197 0.77 4.60 11.82
N GLU A 198 -0.36 3.95 12.06
CA GLU A 198 -0.42 2.57 12.55
C GLU A 198 -0.96 1.64 11.45
N PRO A 199 -0.58 0.36 11.47
CA PRO A 199 -1.15 -0.61 10.56
C PRO A 199 -2.65 -0.76 10.74
N LEU A 200 -3.38 -0.84 9.63
CA LEU A 200 -4.81 -1.15 9.62
C LEU A 200 -4.99 -2.66 9.81
N TYR A 201 -5.41 -3.05 11.00
CA TYR A 201 -5.70 -4.45 11.31
C TYR A 201 -7.18 -4.76 11.09
N LEU A 202 -7.51 -5.37 9.95
CA LEU A 202 -8.88 -5.83 9.64
C LEU A 202 -9.18 -7.20 10.23
N GLN A 203 -8.19 -7.90 10.78
CA GLN A 203 -8.35 -9.15 11.52
C GLN A 203 -7.39 -9.21 12.71
N LYS A 204 -7.76 -10.01 13.72
CA LYS A 204 -6.88 -10.28 14.86
C LYS A 204 -5.59 -10.97 14.39
N SER A 205 -4.48 -10.67 15.02
CA SER A 205 -3.22 -11.36 14.78
C SER A 205 -3.32 -12.86 15.13
N GLN A 206 -2.44 -13.67 14.57
CA GLN A 206 -2.43 -15.12 14.89
C GLN A 206 -2.20 -15.37 16.39
N ALA A 207 -1.43 -14.51 17.07
CA ALA A 207 -1.21 -14.59 18.51
C ALA A 207 -2.51 -14.33 19.29
N GLU A 208 -3.30 -13.34 18.89
CA GLU A 208 -4.60 -13.05 19.52
C GLU A 208 -5.66 -14.11 19.24
N LYS A 209 -5.60 -14.77 18.07
CA LYS A 209 -6.49 -15.91 17.75
C LYS A 209 -6.18 -17.15 18.59
N ASN A 210 -4.92 -17.33 19.00
CA ASN A 210 -4.51 -18.47 19.83
C ASN A 210 -4.80 -18.27 21.32
N LEU A 211 -5.23 -17.10 21.74
CA LEU A 211 -5.59 -16.77 23.14
C LEU A 211 -7.10 -16.90 23.42
N THR A 212 -7.90 -17.18 22.39
CA THR A 212 -9.36 -17.38 22.47
C THR A 212 -9.69 -18.83 22.18
#